data_5fbb813714373e365f8e6a673ce13e30
#
_entry.id   5fbb813714373e365f8e6a673ce13e30
#
_cell.length_a   1.000
_cell.length_b   1.000
_cell.length_c   1.000
_cell.angle_alpha   90.00
_cell.angle_beta   90.00
_cell.angle_gamma   90.00
#
_symmetry.space_group_name_H-M   'P 1'
#
loop_
_entity.id
_entity.type
_entity.pdbx_description
1 polymer ?
#
loop_
_entity_poly.entity_id
_entity_poly.type
_entity_poly.pdbx_seq_one_letter_code
_entity_poly.pdbx_strand_id
1 'polypeptide(L)'
;RFSNAKIVLRAPNIEHKIWERIYKATKTPFKRGYIKHLALTLKYYELNHINDYDAVSPVTEVDAEYFRENGLRKKCKGIPFGMNPPELLSDVLEEKNTIFHIGSMNWHPNEQGIKWFLEECWDKIRQTIPNVQAYFAGRYMPNWLKNISIEGVHIVGEVEDSIRFMTSKQIMVVPLLSGSGIRIKIIEAMSIGKTVIATTIAAEGIMYEDGKNIIIANSAEEFASAVKYCVENPDKCKSIGDEAYKLIAERYSNDQVVNQLVTLYKEII
;
A
#
# COMPACT_ATOMS: atom_id res chain seq x y z
N ARG A 1 -29.78 -23.51 -0.71
CA ARG A 1 -29.59 -22.65 -1.90
C ARG A 1 -30.92 -22.45 -2.59
N PHE A 2 -31.28 -21.20 -2.88
CA PHE A 2 -32.49 -20.86 -3.67
C PHE A 2 -32.18 -20.79 -5.18
N SER A 3 -30.92 -21.02 -5.59
CA SER A 3 -30.44 -20.94 -6.96
C SER A 3 -29.29 -21.91 -7.19
N ASN A 4 -29.13 -22.37 -8.45
CA ASN A 4 -27.95 -23.13 -8.90
C ASN A 4 -26.76 -22.25 -9.32
N ALA A 5 -26.87 -20.94 -9.12
CA ALA A 5 -25.79 -20.01 -9.43
C ALA A 5 -24.53 -20.32 -8.63
N LYS A 6 -23.39 -20.21 -9.30
CA LYS A 6 -22.08 -20.33 -8.65
C LYS A 6 -21.80 -19.11 -7.81
N ILE A 7 -21.17 -19.32 -6.66
CA ILE A 7 -20.84 -18.26 -5.70
C ILE A 7 -19.32 -18.14 -5.62
N VAL A 8 -18.80 -16.95 -5.93
CA VAL A 8 -17.39 -16.63 -5.81
C VAL A 8 -17.18 -15.63 -4.67
N LEU A 9 -16.34 -15.97 -3.71
CA LEU A 9 -15.91 -15.03 -2.69
C LEU A 9 -14.80 -14.15 -3.23
N ARG A 10 -15.03 -12.84 -3.32
CA ARG A 10 -13.98 -11.85 -3.53
C ARG A 10 -13.46 -11.38 -2.18
N ALA A 11 -12.27 -11.82 -1.77
CA ALA A 11 -11.69 -11.53 -0.46
C ALA A 11 -10.67 -10.39 -0.56
N PRO A 12 -11.02 -9.15 -0.13
CA PRO A 12 -10.09 -8.02 -0.15
C PRO A 12 -8.99 -8.14 0.92
N ASN A 13 -9.24 -8.90 1.97
CA ASN A 13 -8.32 -9.14 3.07
C ASN A 13 -8.59 -10.52 3.67
N ILE A 14 -7.65 -10.98 4.50
CA ILE A 14 -7.88 -12.05 5.47
C ILE A 14 -8.24 -11.37 6.79
N GLU A 15 -9.54 -11.30 7.11
CA GLU A 15 -10.06 -10.47 8.21
C GLU A 15 -9.45 -10.85 9.56
N HIS A 16 -9.37 -12.12 9.89
CA HIS A 16 -8.80 -12.53 11.18
C HIS A 16 -7.33 -12.12 11.35
N LYS A 17 -6.53 -12.06 10.27
CA LYS A 17 -5.14 -11.58 10.35
C LYS A 17 -5.06 -10.11 10.73
N ILE A 18 -6.01 -9.28 10.29
CA ILE A 18 -6.11 -7.88 10.70
C ILE A 18 -6.31 -7.82 12.22
N TRP A 19 -7.26 -8.58 12.75
CA TRP A 19 -7.56 -8.62 14.18
C TRP A 19 -6.44 -9.24 15.01
N GLU A 20 -5.72 -10.24 14.49
CA GLU A 20 -4.51 -10.78 15.12
C GLU A 20 -3.40 -9.71 15.25
N ARG A 21 -3.19 -8.88 14.23
CA ARG A 21 -2.22 -7.77 14.26
C ARG A 21 -2.65 -6.70 15.28
N ILE A 22 -3.94 -6.33 15.31
CA ILE A 22 -4.50 -5.41 16.30
C ILE A 22 -4.33 -5.98 17.72
N TYR A 23 -4.61 -7.27 17.91
CA TYR A 23 -4.37 -7.96 19.19
C TYR A 23 -2.92 -7.84 19.67
N LYS A 24 -1.96 -8.09 18.78
CA LYS A 24 -0.53 -7.98 19.11
C LYS A 24 -0.12 -6.56 19.51
N ALA A 25 -0.68 -5.55 18.85
CA ALA A 25 -0.41 -4.14 19.12
C ALA A 25 -1.13 -3.57 20.34
N THR A 26 -2.20 -4.23 20.85
CA THR A 26 -3.02 -3.75 21.96
C THR A 26 -2.37 -4.01 23.30
N LYS A 27 -2.09 -2.95 24.06
CA LYS A 27 -1.45 -3.01 25.40
C LYS A 27 -2.45 -3.19 26.55
N THR A 28 -3.68 -2.67 26.42
CA THR A 28 -4.70 -2.67 27.48
C THR A 28 -5.27 -4.09 27.72
N PRO A 29 -5.12 -4.71 28.90
CA PRO A 29 -5.43 -6.13 29.15
C PRO A 29 -6.87 -6.54 28.75
N PHE A 30 -7.89 -5.82 29.24
CA PHE A 30 -9.29 -6.14 28.93
C PHE A 30 -9.60 -6.03 27.43
N LYS A 31 -9.18 -4.93 26.78
CA LYS A 31 -9.35 -4.72 25.34
C LYS A 31 -8.61 -5.80 24.56
N ARG A 32 -7.40 -6.15 24.98
CA ARG A 32 -6.59 -7.21 24.38
C ARG A 32 -7.28 -8.57 24.44
N GLY A 33 -7.89 -8.93 25.60
CA GLY A 33 -8.67 -10.16 25.75
C GLY A 33 -9.84 -10.24 24.78
N TYR A 34 -10.62 -9.15 24.67
CA TYR A 34 -11.74 -9.05 23.73
C TYR A 34 -11.29 -9.19 22.25
N ILE A 35 -10.23 -8.47 21.86
CA ILE A 35 -9.71 -8.52 20.48
C ILE A 35 -9.17 -9.91 20.15
N LYS A 36 -8.50 -10.58 21.10
CA LYS A 36 -8.05 -11.98 20.94
C LYS A 36 -9.23 -12.91 20.66
N HIS A 37 -10.30 -12.80 21.46
CA HIS A 37 -11.52 -13.60 21.25
C HIS A 37 -12.10 -13.35 19.86
N LEU A 38 -12.22 -12.09 19.43
CA LEU A 38 -12.74 -11.71 18.12
C LEU A 38 -11.86 -12.28 16.97
N ALA A 39 -10.55 -12.16 17.08
CA ALA A 39 -9.62 -12.72 16.08
C ALA A 39 -9.78 -14.23 15.95
N LEU A 40 -9.88 -14.97 17.07
CA LEU A 40 -10.07 -16.43 17.05
C LEU A 40 -11.43 -16.83 16.47
N THR A 41 -12.49 -16.12 16.83
CA THR A 41 -13.85 -16.36 16.31
C THR A 41 -13.92 -16.12 14.80
N LEU A 42 -13.32 -15.01 14.33
CA LEU A 42 -13.25 -14.71 12.89
C LEU A 42 -12.41 -15.75 12.15
N LYS A 43 -11.28 -16.16 12.70
CA LYS A 43 -10.45 -17.21 12.09
C LYS A 43 -11.23 -18.51 11.92
N TYR A 44 -11.91 -18.92 12.98
CA TYR A 44 -12.75 -20.13 12.93
C TYR A 44 -13.84 -19.98 11.85
N TYR A 45 -14.54 -18.84 11.81
CA TYR A 45 -15.58 -18.58 10.83
C TYR A 45 -15.05 -18.59 9.39
N GLU A 46 -14.03 -17.80 9.10
CA GLU A 46 -13.45 -17.70 7.74
C GLU A 46 -12.98 -19.06 7.24
N LEU A 47 -12.18 -19.79 8.01
CA LEU A 47 -11.59 -21.04 7.56
C LEU A 47 -12.60 -22.20 7.46
N ASN A 48 -13.64 -22.22 8.29
CA ASN A 48 -14.67 -23.25 8.19
C ASN A 48 -15.64 -23.00 7.03
N HIS A 49 -15.91 -21.74 6.69
CA HIS A 49 -16.84 -21.38 5.63
C HIS A 49 -16.20 -21.13 4.28
N ILE A 50 -14.86 -21.13 4.19
CA ILE A 50 -14.16 -20.85 2.94
C ILE A 50 -14.48 -21.85 1.82
N ASN A 51 -14.86 -23.09 2.15
CA ASN A 51 -15.24 -24.11 1.21
C ASN A 51 -16.73 -24.10 0.82
N ASP A 52 -17.54 -23.22 1.41
CA ASP A 52 -18.95 -23.04 1.04
C ASP A 52 -19.13 -22.32 -0.30
N TYR A 53 -18.09 -21.64 -0.76
CA TYR A 53 -18.01 -20.97 -2.06
C TYR A 53 -17.57 -21.92 -3.17
N ASP A 54 -17.94 -21.65 -4.42
CA ASP A 54 -17.50 -22.44 -5.57
C ASP A 54 -16.08 -22.06 -6.01
N ALA A 55 -15.66 -20.81 -5.75
CA ALA A 55 -14.28 -20.35 -5.86
C ALA A 55 -14.00 -19.18 -4.90
N VAL A 56 -12.71 -18.94 -4.65
CA VAL A 56 -12.25 -17.80 -3.84
C VAL A 56 -11.24 -17.00 -4.66
N SER A 57 -11.42 -15.68 -4.69
CA SER A 57 -10.53 -14.76 -5.39
C SER A 57 -10.04 -13.67 -4.42
N PRO A 58 -8.97 -13.92 -3.67
CA PRO A 58 -8.31 -12.87 -2.89
C PRO A 58 -7.69 -11.81 -3.81
N VAL A 59 -7.37 -10.64 -3.24
CA VAL A 59 -6.73 -9.56 -4.00
C VAL A 59 -5.22 -9.73 -4.15
N THR A 60 -4.62 -10.68 -3.42
CA THR A 60 -3.19 -11.02 -3.53
C THR A 60 -3.00 -12.52 -3.70
N GLU A 61 -1.92 -12.92 -4.38
CA GLU A 61 -1.55 -14.33 -4.46
C GLU A 61 -1.05 -14.86 -3.10
N VAL A 62 -0.46 -14.00 -2.27
CA VAL A 62 -0.06 -14.33 -0.88
C VAL A 62 -1.27 -14.75 -0.05
N ASP A 63 -2.40 -14.04 -0.18
CA ASP A 63 -3.63 -14.39 0.51
C ASP A 63 -4.27 -15.67 -0.08
N ALA A 64 -4.15 -15.87 -1.40
CA ALA A 64 -4.60 -17.09 -2.05
C ALA A 64 -3.83 -18.31 -1.54
N GLU A 65 -2.52 -18.21 -1.41
CA GLU A 65 -1.65 -19.23 -0.84
C GLU A 65 -2.03 -19.55 0.60
N TYR A 66 -2.23 -18.50 1.41
CA TYR A 66 -2.68 -18.67 2.78
C TYR A 66 -3.98 -19.48 2.89
N PHE A 67 -4.98 -19.19 2.07
CA PHE A 67 -6.24 -19.95 2.10
C PHE A 67 -6.04 -21.40 1.66
N ARG A 68 -5.19 -21.67 0.66
CA ARG A 68 -4.85 -23.05 0.23
C ARG A 68 -4.17 -23.83 1.36
N GLU A 69 -3.19 -23.24 2.02
CA GLU A 69 -2.47 -23.85 3.15
C GLU A 69 -3.38 -24.09 4.36
N ASN A 70 -4.45 -23.29 4.51
CA ASN A 70 -5.40 -23.41 5.63
C ASN A 70 -6.70 -24.14 5.26
N GLY A 71 -6.67 -25.04 4.30
CA GLY A 71 -7.72 -26.01 4.06
C GLY A 71 -8.74 -25.64 2.97
N LEU A 72 -8.47 -24.61 2.17
CA LEU A 72 -9.29 -24.36 0.97
C LEU A 72 -9.06 -25.45 -0.08
N ARG A 73 -10.16 -26.10 -0.49
CA ARG A 73 -10.16 -27.20 -1.49
C ARG A 73 -10.77 -26.77 -2.83
N LYS A 74 -11.26 -25.55 -2.90
CA LYS A 74 -11.91 -24.96 -4.09
C LYS A 74 -10.89 -24.17 -4.91
N LYS A 75 -11.27 -23.82 -6.13
CA LYS A 75 -10.46 -22.97 -7.00
C LYS A 75 -10.14 -21.66 -6.27
N CYS A 76 -8.86 -21.31 -6.29
CA CYS A 76 -8.38 -20.08 -5.65
C CYS A 76 -7.32 -19.42 -6.51
N LYS A 77 -7.52 -18.12 -6.78
CA LYS A 77 -6.58 -17.31 -7.55
C LYS A 77 -6.53 -15.90 -6.99
N GLY A 78 -5.34 -15.43 -6.68
CA GLY A 78 -5.11 -14.02 -6.34
C GLY A 78 -5.31 -13.16 -7.59
N ILE A 79 -6.31 -12.28 -7.54
CA ILE A 79 -6.60 -11.34 -8.63
C ILE A 79 -6.64 -9.94 -8.02
N PRO A 80 -5.75 -9.02 -8.39
CA PRO A 80 -5.66 -7.71 -7.76
C PRO A 80 -6.89 -6.83 -8.04
N PHE A 81 -6.92 -5.65 -7.43
CA PHE A 81 -7.83 -4.59 -7.86
C PHE A 81 -7.37 -4.05 -9.21
N GLY A 82 -8.32 -3.79 -10.09
CA GLY A 82 -8.04 -3.12 -11.36
C GLY A 82 -7.91 -1.61 -11.17
N MET A 83 -7.04 -1.00 -11.96
CA MET A 83 -6.88 0.43 -12.05
C MET A 83 -6.63 0.82 -13.50
N ASN A 84 -7.29 1.86 -13.96
CA ASN A 84 -6.87 2.52 -15.19
C ASN A 84 -5.85 3.60 -14.82
N PRO A 85 -4.63 3.55 -15.37
CA PRO A 85 -3.69 4.66 -15.19
C PRO A 85 -4.39 5.96 -15.59
N PRO A 86 -4.32 7.02 -14.75
CA PRO A 86 -4.86 8.31 -15.12
C PRO A 86 -4.06 8.90 -16.29
N GLU A 87 -4.65 9.84 -17.02
CA GLU A 87 -3.90 10.61 -18.00
C GLU A 87 -2.73 11.34 -17.32
N LEU A 88 -1.55 11.22 -17.92
CA LEU A 88 -0.37 11.92 -17.41
C LEU A 88 -0.55 13.43 -17.65
N LEU A 89 -0.48 14.22 -16.59
CA LEU A 89 -0.63 15.66 -16.63
C LEU A 89 0.64 16.30 -17.17
N SER A 90 0.63 16.74 -18.43
CA SER A 90 1.78 17.39 -19.09
C SER A 90 1.98 18.85 -18.68
N ASP A 91 0.98 19.45 -18.04
CA ASP A 91 1.00 20.85 -17.56
C ASP A 91 1.55 21.00 -16.14
N VAL A 92 1.91 19.89 -15.48
CA VAL A 92 2.43 19.89 -14.11
C VAL A 92 3.94 19.68 -14.13
N LEU A 93 4.66 20.72 -13.65
CA LEU A 93 6.11 20.61 -13.48
C LEU A 93 6.44 19.89 -12.17
N GLU A 94 7.34 18.91 -12.27
CA GLU A 94 7.85 18.21 -11.10
C GLU A 94 8.85 19.07 -10.33
N GLU A 95 8.60 19.24 -9.04
CA GLU A 95 9.50 19.93 -8.11
C GLU A 95 10.64 18.99 -7.72
N LYS A 96 11.88 19.39 -8.01
CA LYS A 96 13.08 18.59 -7.68
C LYS A 96 13.37 18.59 -6.18
N ASN A 97 14.04 17.54 -5.72
CA ASN A 97 14.39 17.33 -4.32
C ASN A 97 13.17 17.33 -3.39
N THR A 98 12.06 16.81 -3.88
CA THR A 98 10.84 16.69 -3.09
C THR A 98 10.49 15.24 -2.83
N ILE A 99 10.16 14.95 -1.58
CA ILE A 99 9.53 13.70 -1.20
C ILE A 99 8.12 13.97 -0.71
N PHE A 100 7.23 13.01 -0.88
CA PHE A 100 5.86 13.18 -0.42
C PHE A 100 5.25 11.91 0.14
N HIS A 101 4.26 12.08 0.99
CA HIS A 101 3.32 11.05 1.41
C HIS A 101 1.91 11.56 1.23
N ILE A 102 1.01 10.71 0.75
CA ILE A 102 -0.42 11.00 0.71
C ILE A 102 -1.22 9.86 1.32
N GLY A 103 -2.22 10.20 2.15
CA GLY A 103 -3.09 9.19 2.77
C GLY A 103 -3.93 9.73 3.91
N SER A 104 -4.98 9.01 4.26
CA SER A 104 -5.87 9.39 5.35
C SER A 104 -5.22 9.10 6.71
N MET A 105 -5.14 10.10 7.58
CA MET A 105 -4.46 10.00 8.87
C MET A 105 -5.31 9.39 9.99
N ASN A 106 -6.62 9.20 9.77
CA ASN A 106 -7.45 8.40 10.68
C ASN A 106 -7.16 6.90 10.57
N TRP A 107 -6.40 6.47 9.58
CA TRP A 107 -5.86 5.12 9.53
C TRP A 107 -4.54 5.07 10.29
N HIS A 108 -4.58 4.45 11.46
CA HIS A 108 -3.47 4.42 12.42
C HIS A 108 -2.09 4.06 11.83
N PRO A 109 -1.95 3.09 10.90
CA PRO A 109 -0.65 2.82 10.28
C PRO A 109 -0.04 3.99 9.52
N ASN A 110 -0.86 4.86 8.89
CA ASN A 110 -0.35 6.07 8.24
C ASN A 110 0.20 7.06 9.27
N GLU A 111 -0.58 7.34 10.32
CA GLU A 111 -0.16 8.24 11.40
C GLU A 111 1.11 7.73 12.08
N GLN A 112 1.15 6.44 12.43
CA GLN A 112 2.31 5.79 13.05
C GLN A 112 3.55 5.87 12.15
N GLY A 113 3.39 5.57 10.86
CA GLY A 113 4.49 5.57 9.90
C GLY A 113 5.06 6.97 9.68
N ILE A 114 4.20 7.99 9.53
CA ILE A 114 4.66 9.38 9.38
C ILE A 114 5.34 9.88 10.65
N LYS A 115 4.81 9.56 11.83
CA LYS A 115 5.45 9.91 13.09
C LYS A 115 6.86 9.34 13.18
N TRP A 116 7.01 8.04 12.93
CA TRP A 116 8.30 7.37 12.90
C TRP A 116 9.25 7.99 11.85
N PHE A 117 8.73 8.30 10.66
CA PHE A 117 9.54 8.89 9.59
C PHE A 117 10.09 10.26 9.98
N LEU A 118 9.28 11.10 10.60
CA LEU A 118 9.69 12.42 11.06
C LEU A 118 10.67 12.35 12.25
N GLU A 119 10.46 11.41 13.18
CA GLU A 119 11.29 11.26 14.37
C GLU A 119 12.65 10.58 14.09
N GLU A 120 12.69 9.58 13.17
CA GLU A 120 13.87 8.72 13.00
C GLU A 120 14.58 8.91 11.65
N CYS A 121 13.84 9.25 10.56
CA CYS A 121 14.41 9.29 9.23
C CYS A 121 14.75 10.71 8.77
N TRP A 122 13.93 11.70 9.12
CA TRP A 122 14.00 13.03 8.51
C TRP A 122 15.33 13.73 8.71
N ASP A 123 15.85 13.76 9.94
CA ASP A 123 17.13 14.39 10.24
C ASP A 123 18.28 13.72 9.48
N LYS A 124 18.27 12.39 9.35
CA LYS A 124 19.27 11.65 8.58
C LYS A 124 19.24 12.00 7.09
N ILE A 125 18.03 12.14 6.54
CA ILE A 125 17.84 12.56 5.15
C ILE A 125 18.41 13.97 4.96
N ARG A 126 18.07 14.91 5.81
CA ARG A 126 18.52 16.30 5.72
C ARG A 126 20.01 16.48 5.93
N GLN A 127 20.64 15.67 6.76
CA GLN A 127 22.10 15.67 6.92
C GLN A 127 22.82 15.34 5.61
N THR A 128 22.21 14.53 4.75
CA THR A 128 22.80 14.14 3.45
C THR A 128 22.32 15.01 2.29
N ILE A 129 21.09 15.54 2.38
CA ILE A 129 20.45 16.39 1.36
C ILE A 129 19.81 17.60 2.04
N PRO A 130 20.56 18.66 2.35
CA PRO A 130 20.06 19.79 3.16
C PRO A 130 18.87 20.54 2.55
N ASN A 131 18.73 20.53 1.23
CA ASN A 131 17.67 21.24 0.49
C ASN A 131 16.46 20.36 0.13
N VAL A 132 16.38 19.12 0.63
CA VAL A 132 15.20 18.25 0.41
C VAL A 132 13.98 18.82 1.12
N GLN A 133 12.81 18.70 0.49
CA GLN A 133 11.53 19.13 1.03
C GLN A 133 10.58 17.93 1.13
N ALA A 134 9.89 17.78 2.26
CA ALA A 134 8.92 16.73 2.50
C ALA A 134 7.49 17.30 2.58
N TYR A 135 6.57 16.69 1.83
CA TYR A 135 5.17 17.11 1.75
C TYR A 135 4.25 16.00 2.25
N PHE A 136 3.42 16.30 3.23
CA PHE A 136 2.45 15.36 3.80
C PHE A 136 1.03 15.82 3.49
N ALA A 137 0.34 15.06 2.64
CA ALA A 137 -1.03 15.34 2.22
C ALA A 137 -2.01 14.26 2.70
N GLY A 138 -3.28 14.61 2.84
CA GLY A 138 -4.38 13.69 3.13
C GLY A 138 -5.39 14.22 4.11
N ARG A 139 -6.44 13.41 4.31
CA ARG A 139 -7.57 13.76 5.20
C ARG A 139 -7.24 13.48 6.66
N TYR A 140 -8.00 14.11 7.54
CA TYR A 140 -7.99 13.86 8.99
C TYR A 140 -6.63 14.05 9.65
N MET A 141 -5.87 15.06 9.23
CA MET A 141 -4.57 15.39 9.84
C MET A 141 -4.73 15.63 11.35
N PRO A 142 -4.01 14.91 12.20
CA PRO A 142 -4.08 15.10 13.65
C PRO A 142 -3.43 16.44 14.06
N ASN A 143 -3.84 16.97 15.22
CA ASN A 143 -3.37 18.27 15.69
C ASN A 143 -1.84 18.32 15.86
N TRP A 144 -1.23 17.23 16.33
CA TRP A 144 0.22 17.18 16.49
C TRP A 144 0.96 17.38 15.14
N LEU A 145 0.41 16.82 14.06
CA LEU A 145 1.02 16.94 12.73
C LEU A 145 0.72 18.32 12.11
N LYS A 146 -0.49 18.87 12.29
CA LYS A 146 -0.84 20.22 11.79
C LYS A 146 0.03 21.32 12.39
N ASN A 147 0.44 21.16 13.65
CA ASN A 147 1.18 22.16 14.40
C ASN A 147 2.69 21.91 14.43
N ILE A 148 3.17 20.90 13.69
CA ILE A 148 4.59 20.58 13.65
C ILE A 148 5.35 21.69 12.91
N SER A 149 6.49 22.09 13.47
CA SER A 149 7.39 23.05 12.84
C SER A 149 8.76 22.41 12.73
N ILE A 150 8.99 21.72 11.63
CA ILE A 150 10.25 21.08 11.29
C ILE A 150 10.71 21.67 9.97
N GLU A 151 11.96 22.08 9.89
CA GLU A 151 12.52 22.67 8.68
C GLU A 151 12.45 21.71 7.49
N GLY A 152 11.94 22.20 6.34
CA GLY A 152 11.75 21.42 5.13
C GLY A 152 10.57 20.44 5.15
N VAL A 153 9.71 20.50 6.20
CA VAL A 153 8.49 19.70 6.29
C VAL A 153 7.26 20.59 6.06
N HIS A 154 6.41 20.18 5.13
CA HIS A 154 5.20 20.88 4.73
C HIS A 154 3.97 20.01 4.94
N ILE A 155 3.06 20.46 5.79
CA ILE A 155 1.77 19.78 6.01
C ILE A 155 0.73 20.42 5.10
N VAL A 156 0.41 19.72 4.02
CA VAL A 156 -0.49 20.21 2.97
C VAL A 156 -1.96 20.06 3.38
N GLY A 157 -2.27 19.00 4.13
CA GLY A 157 -3.65 18.67 4.45
C GLY A 157 -4.36 17.95 3.30
N GLU A 158 -5.68 18.13 3.21
CA GLU A 158 -6.49 17.55 2.14
C GLU A 158 -6.23 18.27 0.81
N VAL A 159 -6.02 17.50 -0.25
CA VAL A 159 -5.84 18.00 -1.62
C VAL A 159 -7.07 17.66 -2.46
N GLU A 160 -7.45 18.57 -3.34
CA GLU A 160 -8.59 18.38 -4.24
C GLU A 160 -8.28 17.34 -5.31
N ASP A 161 -7.06 17.36 -5.87
CA ASP A 161 -6.58 16.48 -6.91
C ASP A 161 -5.29 15.78 -6.44
N SER A 162 -5.44 14.51 -6.06
CA SER A 162 -4.32 13.68 -5.59
C SER A 162 -3.32 13.38 -6.71
N ILE A 163 -3.78 13.21 -7.95
CA ILE A 163 -2.93 12.91 -9.10
C ILE A 163 -2.06 14.13 -9.41
N ARG A 164 -2.66 15.33 -9.46
CA ARG A 164 -1.92 16.57 -9.66
C ARG A 164 -0.89 16.81 -8.56
N PHE A 165 -1.27 16.60 -7.31
CA PHE A 165 -0.34 16.68 -6.18
C PHE A 165 0.82 15.68 -6.32
N MET A 166 0.54 14.41 -6.56
CA MET A 166 1.59 13.38 -6.72
C MET A 166 2.47 13.66 -7.94
N THR A 167 1.89 14.12 -9.06
CA THR A 167 2.65 14.47 -10.27
C THR A 167 3.62 15.61 -10.02
N SER A 168 3.26 16.59 -9.19
CA SER A 168 4.10 17.76 -8.88
C SER A 168 5.30 17.44 -7.98
N LYS A 169 5.40 16.26 -7.38
CA LYS A 169 6.48 15.87 -6.48
C LYS A 169 7.31 14.72 -7.08
N GLN A 170 8.56 14.57 -6.61
CA GLN A 170 9.51 13.65 -7.20
C GLN A 170 9.39 12.21 -6.69
N ILE A 171 9.40 11.98 -5.38
CA ILE A 171 9.53 10.65 -4.77
C ILE A 171 8.43 10.44 -3.74
N MET A 172 7.70 9.34 -3.84
CA MET A 172 6.76 8.94 -2.80
C MET A 172 7.45 8.15 -1.70
N VAL A 173 7.19 8.49 -0.43
CA VAL A 173 7.63 7.71 0.73
C VAL A 173 6.45 7.08 1.45
N VAL A 174 6.54 5.77 1.74
CA VAL A 174 5.46 5.02 2.41
C VAL A 174 6.03 4.21 3.58
N PRO A 175 6.31 4.87 4.72
CA PRO A 175 7.05 4.31 5.84
C PRO A 175 6.15 3.55 6.83
N LEU A 176 5.29 2.63 6.35
CA LEU A 176 4.35 1.92 7.22
C LEU A 176 5.06 0.86 8.05
N LEU A 177 4.82 0.87 9.36
CA LEU A 177 5.34 -0.13 10.31
C LEU A 177 4.32 -1.24 10.63
N SER A 178 3.08 -1.06 10.21
CA SER A 178 1.99 -2.00 10.45
C SER A 178 0.93 -1.87 9.35
N GLY A 179 -0.03 -2.80 9.35
CA GLY A 179 -1.16 -2.79 8.42
C GLY A 179 -1.29 -4.11 7.64
N SER A 180 -2.31 -4.24 6.80
CA SER A 180 -2.57 -5.40 5.94
C SER A 180 -3.27 -4.96 4.65
N GLY A 181 -3.33 -5.84 3.66
CA GLY A 181 -3.96 -5.59 2.36
C GLY A 181 -3.09 -4.73 1.42
N ILE A 182 -3.51 -4.63 0.18
CA ILE A 182 -2.81 -3.82 -0.84
C ILE A 182 -2.95 -2.32 -0.53
N ARG A 183 -1.84 -1.60 -0.67
CA ARG A 183 -1.80 -0.14 -0.52
C ARG A 183 -2.11 0.52 -1.85
N ILE A 184 -3.39 0.82 -2.10
CA ILE A 184 -3.86 1.44 -3.35
C ILE A 184 -3.05 2.69 -3.71
N LYS A 185 -2.71 3.52 -2.74
CA LYS A 185 -1.89 4.73 -2.95
C LYS A 185 -0.51 4.46 -3.56
N ILE A 186 0.10 3.29 -3.29
CA ILE A 186 1.36 2.89 -3.94
C ILE A 186 1.09 2.58 -5.41
N ILE A 187 0.03 1.80 -5.69
CA ILE A 187 -0.38 1.48 -7.05
C ILE A 187 -0.73 2.76 -7.83
N GLU A 188 -1.43 3.72 -7.21
CA GLU A 188 -1.74 5.02 -7.81
C GLU A 188 -0.46 5.79 -8.17
N ALA A 189 0.49 5.90 -7.25
CA ALA A 189 1.76 6.57 -7.53
C ALA A 189 2.57 5.86 -8.63
N MET A 190 2.64 4.54 -8.58
CA MET A 190 3.28 3.72 -9.61
C MET A 190 2.59 3.87 -10.98
N SER A 191 1.26 4.01 -11.01
CA SER A 191 0.47 4.17 -12.25
C SER A 191 0.70 5.49 -12.97
N ILE A 192 1.30 6.47 -12.31
CA ILE A 192 1.74 7.74 -12.91
C ILE A 192 3.26 7.84 -13.03
N GLY A 193 3.97 6.72 -12.90
CA GLY A 193 5.42 6.65 -13.05
C GLY A 193 6.22 7.26 -11.91
N LYS A 194 5.65 7.37 -10.70
CA LYS A 194 6.40 7.84 -9.52
C LYS A 194 7.26 6.75 -8.93
N THR A 195 8.49 7.10 -8.59
CA THR A 195 9.34 6.25 -7.76
C THR A 195 8.82 6.22 -6.34
N VAL A 196 8.65 5.02 -5.82
CA VAL A 196 8.14 4.78 -4.47
C VAL A 196 9.25 4.17 -3.61
N ILE A 197 9.50 4.75 -2.44
CA ILE A 197 10.33 4.18 -1.38
C ILE A 197 9.37 3.73 -0.28
N ALA A 198 9.37 2.44 0.03
CA ALA A 198 8.39 1.85 0.94
C ALA A 198 9.01 0.81 1.86
N THR A 199 8.41 0.58 3.02
CA THR A 199 8.75 -0.60 3.83
C THR A 199 8.21 -1.88 3.17
N THR A 200 8.79 -3.02 3.49
CA THR A 200 8.26 -4.33 3.09
C THR A 200 6.78 -4.49 3.48
N ILE A 201 6.39 -3.98 4.65
CA ILE A 201 4.99 -3.99 5.13
C ILE A 201 4.11 -3.10 4.24
N ALA A 202 4.61 -1.95 3.80
CA ALA A 202 3.85 -1.06 2.92
C ALA A 202 3.66 -1.67 1.52
N ALA A 203 4.63 -2.40 1.01
CA ALA A 203 4.60 -3.04 -0.30
C ALA A 203 3.92 -4.43 -0.30
N GLU A 204 3.43 -4.91 0.88
CA GLU A 204 2.77 -6.22 1.00
C GLU A 204 1.62 -6.37 0.00
N GLY A 205 1.62 -7.46 -0.76
CA GLY A 205 0.60 -7.79 -1.76
C GLY A 205 0.78 -7.15 -3.13
N ILE A 206 1.76 -6.27 -3.30
CA ILE A 206 2.15 -5.73 -4.60
C ILE A 206 3.20 -6.67 -5.23
N MET A 207 3.05 -6.98 -6.50
CA MET A 207 4.07 -7.73 -7.25
C MET A 207 5.20 -6.78 -7.66
N TYR A 208 6.20 -6.62 -6.81
CA TYR A 208 7.31 -5.71 -7.08
C TYR A 208 8.65 -6.44 -7.20
N GLU A 209 9.62 -5.77 -7.80
CA GLU A 209 11.04 -6.12 -7.79
C GLU A 209 11.80 -4.93 -7.18
N ASP A 210 12.46 -5.18 -6.02
CA ASP A 210 13.22 -4.16 -5.30
C ASP A 210 14.37 -3.60 -6.17
N GLY A 211 14.55 -2.28 -6.14
CA GLY A 211 15.52 -1.56 -6.96
C GLY A 211 15.17 -1.45 -8.44
N LYS A 212 14.10 -2.12 -8.93
CA LYS A 212 13.66 -2.09 -10.32
C LYS A 212 12.42 -1.22 -10.51
N ASN A 213 11.36 -1.47 -9.75
CA ASN A 213 10.09 -0.74 -9.86
C ASN A 213 9.56 -0.19 -8.53
N ILE A 214 10.26 -0.44 -7.45
CA ILE A 214 10.08 0.13 -6.11
C ILE A 214 11.44 0.07 -5.40
N ILE A 215 11.65 0.90 -4.38
CA ILE A 215 12.81 0.79 -3.48
C ILE A 215 12.28 0.39 -2.11
N ILE A 216 12.79 -0.72 -1.57
CA ILE A 216 12.44 -1.16 -0.22
C ILE A 216 13.42 -0.60 0.79
N ALA A 217 12.87 0.01 1.85
CA ALA A 217 13.60 0.57 2.97
C ALA A 217 12.86 0.25 4.27
N ASN A 218 13.51 -0.44 5.21
CA ASN A 218 12.89 -0.88 6.47
C ASN A 218 13.49 -0.20 7.70
N SER A 219 14.56 0.57 7.53
CA SER A 219 15.22 1.36 8.58
C SER A 219 15.38 2.82 8.18
N ALA A 220 15.65 3.67 9.15
CA ALA A 220 15.88 5.09 8.91
C ALA A 220 17.08 5.34 8.00
N GLU A 221 18.14 4.54 8.16
CA GLU A 221 19.36 4.58 7.35
C GLU A 221 19.06 4.19 5.89
N GLU A 222 18.24 3.15 5.69
CA GLU A 222 17.84 2.71 4.35
C GLU A 222 16.96 3.77 3.66
N PHE A 223 16.01 4.41 4.37
CA PHE A 223 15.23 5.52 3.82
C PHE A 223 16.15 6.69 3.43
N ALA A 224 17.08 7.09 4.28
CA ALA A 224 18.02 8.17 3.97
C ALA A 224 18.87 7.85 2.75
N SER A 225 19.39 6.62 2.67
CA SER A 225 20.18 6.15 1.54
C SER A 225 19.38 6.09 0.24
N ALA A 226 18.14 5.61 0.29
CA ALA A 226 17.24 5.51 -0.87
C ALA A 226 16.84 6.90 -1.41
N VAL A 227 16.47 7.84 -0.52
CA VAL A 227 16.17 9.23 -0.91
C VAL A 227 17.40 9.90 -1.52
N LYS A 228 18.57 9.75 -0.89
CA LYS A 228 19.83 10.27 -1.42
C LYS A 228 20.13 9.71 -2.81
N TYR A 229 20.03 8.40 -2.97
CA TYR A 229 20.24 7.75 -4.27
C TYR A 229 19.35 8.33 -5.37
N CYS A 230 18.07 8.50 -5.09
CA CYS A 230 17.10 9.05 -6.05
C CYS A 230 17.38 10.51 -6.40
N VAL A 231 17.75 11.34 -5.41
CA VAL A 231 18.03 12.77 -5.63
C VAL A 231 19.34 12.97 -6.40
N GLU A 232 20.38 12.20 -6.08
CA GLU A 232 21.68 12.28 -6.76
C GLU A 232 21.68 11.63 -8.16
N ASN A 233 20.72 10.72 -8.42
CA ASN A 233 20.61 9.99 -9.69
C ASN A 233 19.19 10.12 -10.29
N PRO A 234 18.78 11.31 -10.74
CA PRO A 234 17.40 11.55 -11.17
C PRO A 234 16.97 10.68 -12.35
N ASP A 235 17.86 10.35 -13.29
CA ASP A 235 17.57 9.46 -14.41
C ASP A 235 17.32 8.01 -13.95
N LYS A 236 18.05 7.53 -12.95
CA LYS A 236 17.82 6.21 -12.36
C LYS A 236 16.52 6.18 -11.56
N CYS A 237 16.27 7.24 -10.79
CA CYS A 237 15.00 7.40 -10.08
C CYS A 237 13.83 7.36 -11.07
N LYS A 238 13.89 8.15 -12.15
CA LYS A 238 12.86 8.12 -13.19
C LYS A 238 12.70 6.74 -13.82
N SER A 239 13.80 6.04 -14.12
CA SER A 239 13.76 4.67 -14.69
C SER A 239 13.00 3.69 -13.78
N ILE A 240 13.14 3.80 -12.44
CA ILE A 240 12.38 2.99 -11.48
C ILE A 240 10.88 3.31 -11.57
N GLY A 241 10.52 4.58 -11.65
CA GLY A 241 9.14 5.01 -11.87
C GLY A 241 8.55 4.53 -13.20
N ASP A 242 9.31 4.57 -14.28
CA ASP A 242 8.90 4.08 -15.59
C ASP A 242 8.65 2.54 -15.56
N GLU A 243 9.50 1.77 -14.88
CA GLU A 243 9.28 0.34 -14.67
C GLU A 243 8.09 0.06 -13.73
N ALA A 244 7.85 0.92 -12.75
CA ALA A 244 6.64 0.86 -11.91
C ALA A 244 5.37 1.07 -12.74
N TYR A 245 5.35 2.06 -13.63
CA TYR A 245 4.24 2.30 -14.55
C TYR A 245 3.96 1.07 -15.45
N LYS A 246 5.00 0.48 -16.03
CA LYS A 246 4.86 -0.73 -16.86
C LYS A 246 4.25 -1.89 -16.07
N LEU A 247 4.74 -2.13 -14.84
CA LEU A 247 4.19 -3.16 -13.97
C LEU A 247 2.69 -2.97 -13.72
N ILE A 248 2.26 -1.73 -13.45
CA ILE A 248 0.84 -1.43 -13.20
C ILE A 248 0.02 -1.62 -14.47
N ALA A 249 0.48 -1.13 -15.61
CA ALA A 249 -0.21 -1.30 -16.89
C ALA A 249 -0.39 -2.77 -17.28
N GLU A 250 0.64 -3.61 -17.04
CA GLU A 250 0.64 -5.02 -17.40
C GLU A 250 -0.16 -5.91 -16.43
N ARG A 251 -0.17 -5.59 -15.13
CA ARG A 251 -0.69 -6.50 -14.11
C ARG A 251 -1.95 -6.01 -13.40
N TYR A 252 -2.16 -4.70 -13.35
CA TYR A 252 -3.21 -4.06 -12.57
C TYR A 252 -4.22 -3.30 -13.41
N SER A 253 -4.10 -3.27 -14.77
CA SER A 253 -5.10 -2.63 -15.61
C SER A 253 -6.46 -3.31 -15.47
N ASN A 254 -7.55 -2.53 -15.57
CA ASN A 254 -8.91 -3.08 -15.47
C ASN A 254 -9.15 -4.21 -16.46
N ASP A 255 -8.65 -4.09 -17.70
CA ASP A 255 -8.80 -5.13 -18.72
C ASP A 255 -8.14 -6.44 -18.29
N GLN A 256 -6.92 -6.37 -17.76
CA GLN A 256 -6.21 -7.56 -17.27
C GLN A 256 -6.94 -8.21 -16.08
N VAL A 257 -7.40 -7.41 -15.15
CA VAL A 257 -8.12 -7.90 -13.96
C VAL A 257 -9.47 -8.52 -14.36
N VAL A 258 -10.22 -7.87 -15.25
CA VAL A 258 -11.50 -8.40 -15.77
C VAL A 258 -11.27 -9.71 -16.53
N ASN A 259 -10.27 -9.79 -17.39
CA ASN A 259 -9.92 -11.01 -18.11
C ASN A 259 -9.57 -12.18 -17.16
N GLN A 260 -8.84 -11.91 -16.08
CA GLN A 260 -8.54 -12.91 -15.06
C GLN A 260 -9.80 -13.38 -14.32
N LEU A 261 -10.71 -12.45 -13.96
CA LEU A 261 -11.99 -12.80 -13.32
C LEU A 261 -12.88 -13.61 -14.25
N VAL A 262 -13.00 -13.20 -15.52
CA VAL A 262 -13.77 -13.94 -16.53
C VAL A 262 -13.22 -15.35 -16.72
N THR A 263 -11.89 -15.49 -16.75
CA THR A 263 -11.24 -16.81 -16.84
C THR A 263 -11.59 -17.67 -15.63
N LEU A 264 -11.47 -17.12 -14.41
CA LEU A 264 -11.84 -17.83 -13.18
C LEU A 264 -13.33 -18.27 -13.20
N TYR A 265 -14.22 -17.41 -13.67
CA TYR A 265 -15.65 -17.73 -13.75
C TYR A 265 -15.93 -18.85 -14.76
N LYS A 266 -15.29 -18.83 -15.94
CA LYS A 266 -15.42 -19.90 -16.94
C LYS A 266 -14.93 -21.26 -16.44
N GLU A 267 -13.96 -21.26 -15.53
CA GLU A 267 -13.38 -22.48 -14.98
C GLU A 267 -14.25 -23.17 -13.90
N ILE A 268 -15.29 -22.53 -13.41
CA ILE A 268 -16.19 -23.04 -12.35
C ILE A 268 -17.62 -23.27 -12.82
N ILE A 269 -17.97 -22.81 -14.03
CA ILE A 269 -19.26 -23.07 -14.66
C ILE A 269 -19.24 -24.45 -15.32
#